data_9b400add990b50d718770e308b682536
#
_entry.id   9b400add990b50d718770e308b682536
#
_cell.length_a   1.000
_cell.length_b   1.000
_cell.length_c   1.000
_cell.angle_alpha   90.00
_cell.angle_beta   90.00
_cell.angle_gamma   90.00
#
_symmetry.space_group_name_H-M   'P 1'
#
loop_
_entity.id
_entity.type
_entity.pdbx_description
1 polymer ?
#
loop_
_entity_poly.entity_id
_entity_poly.type
_entity_poly.pdbx_seq_one_letter_code
_entity_poly.pdbx_strand_id
1 'polypeptide(L)'
;MTATEIPVDNGVNVEALLGVREALSDTPEIAQFQWRSTVSWVNGTHSRSDVETFYGFGEEQQHHTTFSYDIDHSLQFAAQDTGVTPVEYALISSAVASASI
;
A
#
# COMPACT_ATOMS: atom_id res chain seq x y z
N MET A 1 6.67 -5.95 30.20
CA MET A 1 7.59 -6.25 29.10
C MET A 1 8.94 -6.65 29.63
N THR A 2 9.48 -7.73 29.13
CA THR A 2 10.80 -8.18 29.54
C THR A 2 11.87 -7.44 28.75
N ALA A 3 13.11 -7.43 29.28
CA ALA A 3 14.22 -6.76 28.60
C ALA A 3 14.63 -7.40 27.28
N THR A 4 14.18 -8.64 27.03
CA THR A 4 14.47 -9.37 25.80
C THR A 4 13.47 -9.11 24.68
N GLU A 5 12.39 -8.45 24.98
CA GLU A 5 11.36 -8.16 24.00
C GLU A 5 11.74 -6.95 23.16
N ILE A 6 11.46 -7.04 21.86
CA ILE A 6 11.62 -5.93 20.94
C ILE A 6 10.55 -4.87 21.28
N PRO A 7 10.94 -3.60 21.48
CA PRO A 7 9.96 -2.56 21.75
C PRO A 7 8.96 -2.44 20.61
N VAL A 8 7.69 -2.45 20.96
CA VAL A 8 6.59 -2.25 20.00
C VAL A 8 5.73 -1.12 20.52
N ASP A 9 5.55 -0.10 19.70
CA ASP A 9 4.71 1.07 20.01
C ASP A 9 3.60 1.15 18.98
N ASN A 10 2.35 1.12 19.44
CA ASN A 10 1.16 1.13 18.57
C ASN A 10 1.20 0.05 17.49
N GLY A 11 1.71 -1.13 17.83
CA GLY A 11 1.82 -2.25 16.90
C GLY A 11 3.01 -2.18 15.96
N VAL A 12 3.88 -1.20 16.10
CA VAL A 12 5.06 -1.04 15.25
C VAL A 12 6.29 -1.58 15.97
N ASN A 13 7.09 -2.37 15.26
CA ASN A 13 8.40 -2.78 15.75
C ASN A 13 9.37 -1.62 15.58
N VAL A 14 9.57 -0.85 16.65
CA VAL A 14 10.36 0.39 16.63
C VAL A 14 11.82 0.12 16.27
N GLU A 15 12.42 -0.94 16.81
CA GLU A 15 13.82 -1.27 16.53
C GLU A 15 14.04 -1.56 15.05
N ALA A 16 13.15 -2.37 14.44
CA ALA A 16 13.24 -2.67 13.01
C ALA A 16 13.05 -1.43 12.17
N LEU A 17 12.10 -0.56 12.54
CA LEU A 17 11.85 0.68 11.81
C LEU A 17 13.04 1.62 11.86
N LEU A 18 13.66 1.77 13.02
CA LEU A 18 14.85 2.61 13.16
C LEU A 18 16.03 2.05 12.36
N GLY A 19 16.15 0.72 12.30
CA GLY A 19 17.16 0.06 11.45
C GLY A 19 16.96 0.36 9.97
N VAL A 20 15.73 0.35 9.51
CA VAL A 20 15.40 0.71 8.13
C VAL A 20 15.76 2.18 7.84
N ARG A 21 15.41 3.08 8.76
CA ARG A 21 15.72 4.50 8.60
C ARG A 21 17.23 4.74 8.54
N GLU A 22 17.99 4.05 9.38
CA GLU A 22 19.44 4.15 9.39
C GLU A 22 20.04 3.65 8.08
N ALA A 23 19.58 2.51 7.58
CA ALA A 23 20.03 1.96 6.30
C ALA A 23 19.75 2.92 5.14
N LEU A 24 18.57 3.54 5.10
CA LEU A 24 18.22 4.51 4.07
C LEU A 24 19.05 5.79 4.16
N SER A 25 19.43 6.21 5.36
CA SER A 25 20.27 7.39 5.57
C SER A 25 21.72 7.12 5.18
N ASP A 26 22.25 5.94 5.48
CA ASP A 26 23.62 5.57 5.19
C ASP A 26 23.86 5.25 3.72
N THR A 27 22.83 4.77 3.03
CA THR A 27 22.90 4.39 1.63
C THR A 27 21.73 5.03 0.88
N PRO A 28 21.82 6.33 0.55
CA PRO A 28 20.70 7.07 -0.06
C PRO A 28 20.17 6.47 -1.36
N GLU A 29 21.01 5.77 -2.12
CA GLU A 29 20.60 5.17 -3.39
C GLU A 29 19.56 4.06 -3.21
N ILE A 30 19.46 3.43 -2.05
CA ILE A 30 18.41 2.45 -1.78
C ILE A 30 17.10 3.09 -1.35
N ALA A 31 17.07 4.40 -1.19
CA ALA A 31 15.85 5.15 -0.87
C ALA A 31 15.01 5.50 -2.09
N GLN A 32 15.37 5.02 -3.26
CA GLN A 32 14.55 5.20 -4.47
C GLN A 32 13.51 4.09 -4.54
N PHE A 33 12.24 4.50 -4.70
CA PHE A 33 11.12 3.57 -4.74
C PHE A 33 10.28 3.79 -5.99
N GLN A 34 9.73 2.71 -6.52
CA GLN A 34 8.71 2.74 -7.56
C GLN A 34 7.53 1.89 -7.11
N TRP A 35 6.38 2.51 -6.94
CA TRP A 35 5.16 1.83 -6.56
C TRP A 35 4.34 1.55 -7.81
N ARG A 36 3.73 0.36 -7.89
CA ARG A 36 3.03 -0.10 -9.10
C ARG A 36 1.70 -0.73 -8.76
N SER A 37 0.79 -0.57 -9.68
CA SER A 37 -0.42 -1.40 -9.72
C SER A 37 -0.71 -1.75 -11.17
N THR A 38 -1.33 -2.91 -11.38
CA THR A 38 -1.79 -3.33 -12.69
C THR A 38 -3.30 -3.25 -12.71
N VAL A 39 -3.85 -2.45 -13.60
CA VAL A 39 -5.30 -2.28 -13.71
C VAL A 39 -5.80 -3.06 -14.92
N SER A 40 -6.79 -3.90 -14.69
CA SER A 40 -7.43 -4.70 -15.73
C SER A 40 -8.91 -4.39 -15.80
N TRP A 41 -9.42 -4.18 -17.01
CA TRP A 41 -10.84 -4.04 -17.23
C TRP A 41 -11.51 -5.42 -17.08
N VAL A 42 -12.61 -5.46 -16.30
CA VAL A 42 -13.36 -6.69 -16.09
C VAL A 42 -14.61 -6.73 -16.93
N ASN A 43 -15.49 -5.74 -16.75
CA ASN A 43 -16.74 -5.66 -17.48
C ASN A 43 -17.38 -4.29 -17.24
N GLY A 44 -17.93 -3.67 -18.30
CA GLY A 44 -18.63 -2.39 -18.18
C GLY A 44 -17.76 -1.32 -17.53
N THR A 45 -18.17 -0.84 -16.36
CA THR A 45 -17.45 0.14 -15.57
C THR A 45 -16.53 -0.50 -14.50
N HIS A 46 -16.55 -1.84 -14.40
CA HIS A 46 -15.82 -2.58 -13.42
C HIS A 46 -14.39 -2.86 -13.89
N SER A 47 -13.42 -2.45 -13.09
CA SER A 47 -12.01 -2.76 -13.28
C SER A 47 -11.45 -3.38 -12.00
N ARG A 48 -10.31 -4.03 -12.12
CA ARG A 48 -9.60 -4.61 -10.97
C ARG A 48 -8.16 -4.10 -10.98
N SER A 49 -7.68 -3.69 -9.82
CA SER A 49 -6.29 -3.30 -9.62
C SER A 49 -5.59 -4.36 -8.80
N ASP A 50 -4.45 -4.84 -9.29
CA ASP A 50 -3.60 -5.78 -8.57
C ASP A 50 -2.32 -5.09 -8.14
N VAL A 51 -1.97 -5.25 -6.87
CA VAL A 51 -0.74 -4.72 -6.29
C VAL A 51 0.07 -5.91 -5.80
N GLU A 52 1.22 -6.13 -6.40
CA GLU A 52 2.03 -7.33 -6.15
C GLU A 52 3.48 -6.99 -5.83
N THR A 53 4.11 -6.17 -6.66
CA THR A 53 5.53 -5.87 -6.55
C THR A 53 5.78 -4.38 -6.52
N PHE A 54 6.92 -4.01 -5.98
CA PHE A 54 7.41 -2.64 -6.02
C PHE A 54 8.94 -2.67 -6.11
N TYR A 55 9.53 -1.58 -6.54
CA TYR A 55 10.98 -1.42 -6.50
C TYR A 55 11.36 -0.60 -5.26
N GLY A 56 12.28 -1.10 -4.46
CA GLY A 56 12.76 -0.38 -3.30
C GLY A 56 13.94 -1.12 -2.65
N PHE A 57 14.66 -0.44 -1.81
CA PHE A 57 15.85 -0.97 -1.14
C PHE A 57 16.88 -1.52 -2.12
N GLY A 58 16.96 -0.91 -3.33
CA GLY A 58 17.93 -1.28 -4.34
C GLY A 58 17.54 -2.45 -5.23
N GLU A 59 16.38 -3.05 -5.05
CA GLU A 59 15.96 -4.21 -5.85
C GLU A 59 14.44 -4.33 -5.92
N GLU A 60 13.99 -5.28 -6.74
CA GLU A 60 12.56 -5.61 -6.82
C GLU A 60 12.12 -6.30 -5.54
N GLN A 61 11.02 -5.85 -4.99
CA GLN A 61 10.39 -6.40 -3.81
C GLN A 61 9.02 -6.95 -4.16
N GLN A 62 8.57 -7.90 -3.39
CA GLN A 62 7.24 -8.49 -3.54
C GLN A 62 6.49 -8.39 -2.23
N HIS A 63 5.23 -8.00 -2.29
CA HIS A 63 4.35 -8.13 -1.13
C HIS A 63 4.17 -9.60 -0.77
N HIS A 64 3.83 -9.89 0.48
CA HIS A 64 3.64 -11.28 0.92
C HIS A 64 2.50 -11.98 0.19
N THR A 65 1.64 -11.22 -0.48
CA THR A 65 0.57 -11.72 -1.33
C THR A 65 0.22 -10.68 -2.39
N THR A 66 -0.49 -11.08 -3.41
CA THR A 66 -1.09 -10.12 -4.36
C THR A 66 -2.34 -9.53 -3.74
N PHE A 67 -2.39 -8.21 -3.64
CA PHE A 67 -3.59 -7.50 -3.18
C PHE A 67 -4.40 -7.08 -4.40
N SER A 68 -5.68 -7.45 -4.41
CA SER A 68 -6.58 -7.16 -5.52
C SER A 68 -7.75 -6.31 -5.03
N TYR A 69 -8.06 -5.27 -5.79
CA TYR A 69 -9.10 -4.31 -5.44
C TYR A 69 -10.05 -4.13 -6.62
N ASP A 70 -11.34 -4.28 -6.36
CA ASP A 70 -12.36 -4.01 -7.36
C ASP A 70 -12.71 -2.52 -7.35
N ILE A 71 -12.85 -1.96 -8.54
CA ILE A 71 -13.13 -0.56 -8.77
C ILE A 71 -14.34 -0.48 -9.69
N ASP A 72 -15.36 0.25 -9.29
CA ASP A 72 -16.56 0.41 -10.08
C ASP A 72 -17.24 1.74 -9.75
N HIS A 73 -18.31 2.03 -10.42
CA HIS A 73 -19.20 3.14 -10.12
C HIS A 73 -20.47 2.62 -9.46
N SER A 74 -21.18 3.52 -8.78
CA SER A 74 -22.41 3.17 -8.08
C SER A 74 -23.59 2.99 -9.03
N LEU A 75 -24.67 2.43 -8.51
CA LEU A 75 -25.91 2.20 -9.28
C LEU A 75 -26.47 3.49 -9.89
N GLN A 76 -26.26 4.62 -9.23
CA GLN A 76 -26.73 5.92 -9.70
C GLN A 76 -26.11 6.34 -11.04
N PHE A 77 -24.96 5.76 -11.38
CA PHE A 77 -24.29 5.99 -12.67
C PHE A 77 -24.52 4.83 -13.64
N ALA A 78 -25.60 4.06 -13.45
CA ALA A 78 -25.93 2.91 -14.28
C ALA A 78 -24.84 1.81 -14.26
N ALA A 79 -24.07 1.76 -13.21
CA ALA A 79 -23.07 0.72 -12.97
C ALA A 79 -23.62 -0.36 -12.04
N GLN A 80 -22.83 -1.39 -11.75
CA GLN A 80 -23.26 -2.55 -10.97
C GLN A 80 -22.84 -2.49 -9.50
N ASP A 81 -22.12 -1.46 -9.11
CA ASP A 81 -21.68 -1.28 -7.73
C ASP A 81 -20.86 -2.47 -7.20
N THR A 82 -19.97 -3.00 -8.05
CA THR A 82 -19.17 -4.17 -7.71
C THR A 82 -17.86 -3.84 -7.02
N GLY A 83 -17.57 -2.57 -6.82
CA GLY A 83 -16.36 -2.12 -6.16
C GLY A 83 -16.47 -0.67 -5.70
N VAL A 84 -15.47 -0.26 -4.94
CA VAL A 84 -15.34 1.12 -4.46
C VAL A 84 -14.96 2.02 -5.63
N THR A 85 -15.50 3.23 -5.66
CA THR A 85 -15.20 4.17 -6.75
C THR A 85 -13.77 4.71 -6.63
N PRO A 86 -13.17 5.19 -7.74
CA PRO A 86 -11.84 5.78 -7.69
C PRO A 86 -11.73 6.94 -6.69
N VAL A 87 -12.73 7.79 -6.60
CA VAL A 87 -12.71 8.92 -5.67
C VAL A 87 -12.76 8.46 -4.22
N GLU A 88 -13.46 7.38 -3.93
CA GLU A 88 -13.52 6.80 -2.60
C GLU A 88 -12.18 6.17 -2.22
N TYR A 89 -11.48 5.52 -3.15
CA TYR A 89 -10.13 5.04 -2.91
C TYR A 89 -9.17 6.18 -2.58
N ALA A 90 -9.29 7.31 -3.24
CA ALA A 90 -8.50 8.49 -2.95
C ALA A 90 -8.79 9.03 -1.54
N LEU A 91 -10.05 9.03 -1.12
CA LEU A 91 -10.44 9.44 0.22
C LEU A 91 -9.90 8.49 1.29
N ILE A 92 -9.97 7.18 1.07
CA ILE A 92 -9.41 6.19 1.98
C ILE A 92 -7.91 6.42 2.15
N SER A 93 -7.19 6.56 1.06
CA SER A 93 -5.76 6.80 1.04
C SER A 93 -5.39 8.07 1.81
N SER A 94 -6.11 9.16 1.57
CA SER A 94 -5.88 10.45 2.23
C SER A 94 -6.12 10.38 3.74
N ALA A 95 -7.23 9.75 4.15
CA ALA A 95 -7.56 9.60 5.57
C ALA A 95 -6.52 8.76 6.31
N VAL A 96 -6.07 7.66 5.72
CA VAL A 96 -5.05 6.79 6.32
C VAL A 96 -3.71 7.52 6.40
N ALA A 97 -3.33 8.24 5.38
CA ALA A 97 -2.09 9.02 5.40
C ALA A 97 -2.09 10.06 6.52
N SER A 98 -3.22 10.71 6.77
CA SER A 98 -3.36 11.67 7.87
C SER A 98 -3.31 11.00 9.24
N ALA A 99 -3.85 9.80 9.36
CA ALA A 99 -3.93 9.08 10.65
C ALA A 99 -2.64 8.34 11.01
N SER A 100 -1.81 8.02 10.04
CA SER A 100 -0.64 7.14 10.21
C SER A 100 0.64 7.85 10.60
N ILE A 101 0.63 9.16 10.62
CA ILE A 101 1.84 9.95 10.87
C ILE A 101 2.18 9.96 12.34
#